data_7c94ae441b51cfdcf7c763abb7776aa8
#
_entry.id   7c94ae441b51cfdcf7c763abb7776aa8
#
_cell.length_a   1.000
_cell.length_b   1.000
_cell.length_c   1.000
_cell.angle_alpha   90.00
_cell.angle_beta   90.00
_cell.angle_gamma   90.00
#
_symmetry.space_group_name_H-M   'P 1'
#
loop_
_entity.id
_entity.type
_entity.pdbx_description
1 polymer ?
#
loop_
_entity_poly.entity_id
_entity_poly.type
_entity_poly.pdbx_seq_one_letter_code
_entity_poly.pdbx_strand_id
1 'polypeptide(L)'
;MQTVSETFAGTITVNRQMRLALPRMAMSLLIMSYLVADGVLISRFVGTTALSALSMSYPLTALLIAAGFMIAAGGGAVAARALGAQKHEEALRAFSTALTTNVMLGLTLGLLAWFGLDWVFELLGIAPEQTEFARDYQRVLLPATPLFLAAATFEVFYTTAGRPKAGLAASAASGITNVVFDILFMGPLDMGMTGAAWATALSWFIGAACGLWYFMREKSPLKLELHLPDLKLLRTAAGNGLQEFVSNLSYVVAIWLYNRVFISHLGTAGV
;
A
#
# COMPACT_ATOMS: atom_id res chain seq x y z
N MET A 1 -19.22 -23.01 -10.19
CA MET A 1 -18.06 -22.21 -9.79
C MET A 1 -17.18 -22.09 -11.04
N GLN A 2 -17.12 -20.93 -11.70
CA GLN A 2 -16.23 -20.74 -12.84
C GLN A 2 -14.79 -20.86 -12.34
N THR A 3 -14.02 -21.74 -12.95
CA THR A 3 -12.59 -21.90 -12.62
C THR A 3 -11.84 -20.63 -13.00
N VAL A 4 -10.75 -20.31 -12.29
CA VAL A 4 -9.90 -19.13 -12.61
C VAL A 4 -9.43 -19.16 -14.07
N SER A 5 -9.17 -20.37 -14.61
CA SER A 5 -8.82 -20.57 -16.01
C SER A 5 -9.94 -20.14 -16.98
N GLU A 6 -11.21 -20.37 -16.66
CA GLU A 6 -12.35 -19.91 -17.46
C GLU A 6 -12.49 -18.38 -17.44
N THR A 7 -12.04 -17.75 -16.35
CA THR A 7 -12.06 -16.27 -16.23
C THR A 7 -11.01 -15.62 -17.13
N PHE A 8 -9.91 -16.30 -17.48
CA PHE A 8 -8.84 -15.75 -18.31
C PHE A 8 -8.68 -16.42 -19.70
N ALA A 9 -9.24 -17.62 -19.93
CA ALA A 9 -9.07 -18.40 -21.16
C ALA A 9 -10.11 -18.15 -22.28
N GLY A 10 -11.13 -17.32 -22.06
CA GLY A 10 -12.15 -17.05 -23.10
C GLY A 10 -11.81 -15.80 -23.94
N THR A 11 -12.58 -15.57 -25.02
CA THR A 11 -12.46 -14.40 -25.89
C THR A 11 -12.50 -13.10 -25.09
N ILE A 12 -11.56 -12.21 -25.39
CA ILE A 12 -11.45 -10.88 -24.75
C ILE A 12 -12.62 -10.02 -25.27
N THR A 13 -13.67 -9.88 -24.46
CA THR A 13 -14.79 -8.97 -24.78
C THR A 13 -14.73 -7.75 -23.84
N VAL A 14 -15.16 -6.58 -24.35
CA VAL A 14 -15.20 -5.33 -23.58
C VAL A 14 -15.99 -5.50 -22.29
N ASN A 15 -17.14 -6.18 -22.32
CA ASN A 15 -17.98 -6.40 -21.14
C ASN A 15 -17.26 -7.24 -20.07
N ARG A 16 -16.42 -8.19 -20.46
CA ARG A 16 -15.63 -9.01 -19.55
C ARG A 16 -14.48 -8.21 -18.95
N GLN A 17 -13.79 -7.40 -19.74
CA GLN A 17 -12.76 -6.48 -19.23
C GLN A 17 -13.35 -5.49 -18.24
N MET A 18 -14.49 -4.87 -18.55
CA MET A 18 -15.16 -3.93 -17.65
C MET A 18 -15.57 -4.58 -16.33
N ARG A 19 -16.04 -5.82 -16.35
CA ARG A 19 -16.41 -6.57 -15.11
C ARG A 19 -15.20 -6.78 -14.17
N LEU A 20 -13.98 -6.87 -14.69
CA LEU A 20 -12.75 -6.98 -13.91
C LEU A 20 -12.18 -5.60 -13.54
N ALA A 21 -12.27 -4.64 -14.45
CA ALA A 21 -11.71 -3.30 -14.28
C ALA A 21 -12.53 -2.43 -13.31
N LEU A 22 -13.86 -2.45 -13.40
CA LEU A 22 -14.72 -1.61 -12.56
C LEU A 22 -14.49 -1.78 -11.03
N PRO A 23 -14.41 -3.01 -10.48
CA PRO A 23 -14.11 -3.16 -9.05
C PRO A 23 -12.72 -2.63 -8.69
N ARG A 24 -11.72 -2.80 -9.57
CA ARG A 24 -10.37 -2.26 -9.33
C ARG A 24 -10.35 -0.73 -9.37
N MET A 25 -11.06 -0.12 -10.31
CA MET A 25 -11.23 1.34 -10.34
C MET A 25 -11.93 1.84 -9.08
N ALA A 26 -12.98 1.15 -8.63
CA ALA A 26 -13.67 1.48 -7.39
C ALA A 26 -12.75 1.36 -6.15
N MET A 27 -11.86 0.34 -6.10
CA MET A 27 -10.84 0.23 -5.05
C MET A 27 -9.92 1.46 -5.06
N SER A 28 -9.38 1.84 -6.22
CA SER A 28 -8.50 3.00 -6.34
C SER A 28 -9.20 4.30 -5.92
N LEU A 29 -10.47 4.48 -6.31
CA LEU A 29 -11.27 5.64 -5.89
C LEU A 29 -11.51 5.66 -4.37
N LEU A 30 -11.79 4.52 -3.76
CA LEU A 30 -11.93 4.42 -2.30
C LEU A 30 -10.62 4.78 -1.59
N ILE A 31 -9.48 4.25 -2.06
CA ILE A 31 -8.16 4.56 -1.51
C ILE A 31 -7.89 6.07 -1.58
N MET A 32 -8.11 6.68 -2.74
CA MET A 32 -7.94 8.14 -2.90
C MET A 32 -8.89 8.93 -2.01
N SER A 33 -10.13 8.47 -1.84
CA SER A 33 -11.13 9.15 -1.01
C SER A 33 -10.74 9.16 0.47
N TYR A 34 -10.28 8.04 1.02
CA TYR A 34 -9.87 8.03 2.43
C TYR A 34 -8.54 8.76 2.64
N LEU A 35 -7.60 8.77 1.68
CA LEU A 35 -6.39 9.60 1.76
C LEU A 35 -6.72 11.10 1.83
N VAL A 36 -7.69 11.55 1.03
CA VAL A 36 -8.17 12.95 1.10
C VAL A 36 -8.87 13.20 2.43
N ALA A 37 -9.70 12.27 2.91
CA ALA A 37 -10.38 12.38 4.19
C ALA A 37 -9.39 12.48 5.36
N ASP A 38 -8.36 11.63 5.38
CA ASP A 38 -7.27 11.66 6.38
C ASP A 38 -6.58 13.04 6.41
N GLY A 39 -6.18 13.57 5.24
CA GLY A 39 -5.59 14.91 5.15
C GLY A 39 -6.51 16.02 5.67
N VAL A 40 -7.80 15.97 5.33
CA VAL A 40 -8.80 16.94 5.84
C VAL A 40 -8.98 16.82 7.36
N LEU A 41 -9.03 15.61 7.91
CA LEU A 41 -9.17 15.37 9.34
C LEU A 41 -7.92 15.83 10.11
N ILE A 42 -6.72 15.53 9.60
CA ILE A 42 -5.45 16.02 10.18
C ILE A 42 -5.44 17.56 10.19
N SER A 43 -5.76 18.20 9.07
CA SER A 43 -5.80 19.67 8.99
C SER A 43 -6.79 20.27 9.97
N ARG A 44 -7.95 19.62 10.19
CA ARG A 44 -9.02 20.12 11.05
C ARG A 44 -8.76 19.89 12.53
N PHE A 45 -8.25 18.72 12.92
CA PHE A 45 -8.07 18.33 14.32
C PHE A 45 -6.70 18.67 14.87
N VAL A 46 -5.66 18.59 14.05
CA VAL A 46 -4.26 18.79 14.48
C VAL A 46 -3.71 20.12 13.97
N GLY A 47 -4.07 20.52 12.75
CA GLY A 47 -3.69 21.79 12.17
C GLY A 47 -2.95 21.68 10.83
N THR A 48 -2.80 22.83 10.17
CA THR A 48 -2.17 22.90 8.84
C THR A 48 -0.67 22.59 8.87
N THR A 49 0.04 22.93 9.94
CA THR A 49 1.46 22.59 10.13
C THR A 49 1.66 21.06 10.17
N ALA A 50 0.73 20.33 10.80
CA ALA A 50 0.75 18.88 10.84
C ALA A 50 0.50 18.25 9.46
N LEU A 51 -0.43 18.81 8.68
CA LEU A 51 -0.66 18.39 7.29
C LEU A 51 0.56 18.64 6.41
N SER A 52 1.20 19.79 6.56
CA SER A 52 2.45 20.11 5.86
C SER A 52 3.58 19.15 6.26
N ALA A 53 3.71 18.79 7.53
CA ALA A 53 4.66 17.80 8.03
C ALA A 53 4.44 16.41 7.40
N LEU A 54 3.16 15.99 7.27
CA LEU A 54 2.80 14.76 6.58
C LEU A 54 3.24 14.80 5.12
N SER A 55 2.92 15.88 4.39
CA SER A 55 3.29 16.07 2.99
C SER A 55 4.80 16.03 2.76
N MET A 56 5.58 16.68 3.66
CA MET A 56 7.05 16.71 3.59
C MET A 56 7.69 15.35 3.90
N SER A 57 7.09 14.56 4.80
CA SER A 57 7.59 13.22 5.15
C SER A 57 7.09 12.11 4.20
N TYR A 58 6.07 12.39 3.37
CA TYR A 58 5.46 11.43 2.44
C TYR A 58 6.46 10.74 1.50
N PRO A 59 7.51 11.39 0.95
CA PRO A 59 8.48 10.73 0.08
C PRO A 59 9.14 9.48 0.71
N LEU A 60 9.35 9.48 2.02
CA LEU A 60 9.86 8.30 2.73
C LEU A 60 8.91 7.10 2.61
N THR A 61 7.65 7.30 3.00
CA THR A 61 6.62 6.26 2.93
C THR A 61 6.36 5.82 1.49
N ALA A 62 6.33 6.78 0.55
CA ALA A 62 6.08 6.49 -0.86
C ALA A 62 7.18 5.66 -1.52
N LEU A 63 8.43 5.79 -1.10
CA LEU A 63 9.53 4.94 -1.56
C LEU A 63 9.34 3.48 -1.10
N LEU A 64 8.92 3.27 0.15
CA LEU A 64 8.60 1.94 0.68
C LEU A 64 7.42 1.32 -0.08
N ILE A 65 6.40 2.13 -0.36
CA ILE A 65 5.23 1.77 -1.17
C ILE A 65 5.67 1.32 -2.56
N ALA A 66 6.50 2.10 -3.25
CA ALA A 66 6.98 1.81 -4.59
C ALA A 66 7.71 0.45 -4.66
N ALA A 67 8.60 0.18 -3.69
CA ALA A 67 9.32 -1.08 -3.60
C ALA A 67 8.37 -2.28 -3.39
N GLY A 68 7.37 -2.13 -2.53
CA GLY A 68 6.38 -3.16 -2.27
C GLY A 68 5.47 -3.46 -3.46
N PHE A 69 4.97 -2.42 -4.13
CA PHE A 69 4.15 -2.59 -5.33
C PHE A 69 4.93 -3.20 -6.49
N MET A 70 6.23 -2.94 -6.63
CA MET A 70 7.08 -3.62 -7.60
C MET A 70 7.01 -5.14 -7.44
N ILE A 71 7.19 -5.62 -6.22
CA ILE A 71 7.17 -7.06 -5.92
C ILE A 71 5.76 -7.63 -6.02
N ALA A 72 4.74 -6.91 -5.52
CA ALA A 72 3.35 -7.35 -5.56
C ALA A 72 2.83 -7.47 -7.01
N ALA A 73 2.97 -6.41 -7.81
CA ALA A 73 2.50 -6.38 -9.20
C ALA A 73 3.27 -7.36 -10.09
N GLY A 74 4.60 -7.41 -9.92
CA GLY A 74 5.43 -8.35 -10.66
C GLY A 74 5.14 -9.82 -10.31
N GLY A 75 4.97 -10.13 -9.02
CA GLY A 75 4.55 -11.45 -8.56
C GLY A 75 3.14 -11.82 -9.05
N GLY A 76 2.21 -10.86 -9.03
CA GLY A 76 0.87 -11.02 -9.59
C GLY A 76 0.89 -11.33 -11.08
N ALA A 77 1.78 -10.68 -11.86
CA ALA A 77 1.95 -10.96 -13.29
C ALA A 77 2.51 -12.38 -13.56
N VAL A 78 3.46 -12.83 -12.72
CA VAL A 78 3.99 -14.21 -12.79
C VAL A 78 2.88 -15.21 -12.48
N ALA A 79 2.13 -15.00 -11.38
CA ALA A 79 1.05 -15.88 -10.96
C ALA A 79 -0.09 -15.91 -11.99
N ALA A 80 -0.48 -14.77 -12.57
CA ALA A 80 -1.52 -14.71 -13.60
C ALA A 80 -1.13 -15.51 -14.83
N ARG A 81 0.14 -15.43 -15.26
CA ARG A 81 0.68 -16.18 -16.39
C ARG A 81 0.71 -17.68 -16.10
N ALA A 82 1.12 -18.08 -14.89
CA ALA A 82 1.13 -19.46 -14.45
C ALA A 82 -0.29 -20.05 -14.39
N LEU A 83 -1.27 -19.30 -13.87
CA LEU A 83 -2.68 -19.70 -13.86
C LEU A 83 -3.23 -19.88 -15.28
N GLY A 84 -2.91 -18.96 -16.20
CA GLY A 84 -3.29 -19.08 -17.62
C GLY A 84 -2.69 -20.29 -18.30
N ALA A 85 -1.49 -20.71 -17.90
CA ALA A 85 -0.81 -21.91 -18.37
C ALA A 85 -1.19 -23.20 -17.59
N GLN A 86 -2.16 -23.12 -16.69
CA GLN A 86 -2.60 -24.23 -15.80
C GLN A 86 -1.52 -24.76 -14.84
N LYS A 87 -0.48 -23.99 -14.58
CA LYS A 87 0.64 -24.29 -13.67
C LYS A 87 0.32 -23.78 -12.27
N HIS A 88 -0.59 -24.44 -11.60
CA HIS A 88 -1.12 -23.98 -10.31
C HIS A 88 -0.04 -23.84 -9.23
N GLU A 89 0.85 -24.79 -9.12
CA GLU A 89 1.98 -24.79 -8.18
C GLU A 89 2.89 -23.58 -8.37
N GLU A 90 3.18 -23.21 -9.64
CA GLU A 90 4.02 -22.03 -9.94
C GLU A 90 3.31 -20.73 -9.51
N ALA A 91 1.99 -20.66 -9.67
CA ALA A 91 1.19 -19.54 -9.22
C ALA A 91 1.18 -19.40 -7.68
N LEU A 92 1.03 -20.51 -6.95
CA LEU A 92 1.11 -20.53 -5.48
C LEU A 92 2.49 -20.09 -4.98
N ARG A 93 3.57 -20.60 -5.59
CA ARG A 93 4.95 -20.20 -5.26
C ARG A 93 5.19 -18.72 -5.55
N ALA A 94 4.68 -18.18 -6.67
CA ALA A 94 4.80 -16.76 -6.98
C ALA A 94 4.07 -15.89 -5.94
N PHE A 95 2.88 -16.30 -5.50
CA PHE A 95 2.15 -15.62 -4.44
C PHE A 95 2.89 -15.63 -3.11
N SER A 96 3.32 -16.81 -2.66
CA SER A 96 4.06 -16.96 -1.40
C SER A 96 5.37 -16.16 -1.43
N THR A 97 6.12 -16.23 -2.55
CA THR A 97 7.36 -15.46 -2.72
C THR A 97 7.09 -13.97 -2.63
N ALA A 98 6.06 -13.45 -3.33
CA ALA A 98 5.73 -12.03 -3.30
C ALA A 98 5.33 -11.57 -1.89
N LEU A 99 4.47 -12.31 -1.19
CA LEU A 99 4.01 -11.97 0.15
C LEU A 99 5.16 -12.01 1.16
N THR A 100 5.92 -13.11 1.19
CA THR A 100 7.03 -13.27 2.15
C THR A 100 8.10 -12.21 1.92
N THR A 101 8.45 -11.94 0.64
CA THR A 101 9.41 -10.88 0.30
C THR A 101 8.91 -9.52 0.75
N ASN A 102 7.65 -9.18 0.51
CA ASN A 102 7.08 -7.89 0.91
C ASN A 102 7.02 -7.72 2.44
N VAL A 103 6.67 -8.75 3.18
CA VAL A 103 6.73 -8.70 4.65
C VAL A 103 8.16 -8.50 5.14
N MET A 104 9.13 -9.24 4.60
CA MET A 104 10.55 -9.08 4.95
C MET A 104 11.08 -7.70 4.54
N LEU A 105 10.73 -7.21 3.36
CA LEU A 105 11.09 -5.89 2.87
C LEU A 105 10.54 -4.79 3.78
N GLY A 106 9.26 -4.88 4.13
CA GLY A 106 8.61 -3.93 5.03
C GLY A 106 9.26 -3.92 6.41
N LEU A 107 9.58 -5.11 6.96
CA LEU A 107 10.27 -5.22 8.23
C LEU A 107 11.67 -4.60 8.17
N THR A 108 12.46 -4.95 7.16
CA THR A 108 13.84 -4.49 7.02
C THR A 108 13.90 -3.00 6.75
N LEU A 109 13.21 -2.52 5.71
CA LEU A 109 13.25 -1.10 5.32
C LEU A 109 12.52 -0.23 6.34
N GLY A 110 11.41 -0.70 6.91
CA GLY A 110 10.69 0.00 7.96
C GLY A 110 11.55 0.22 9.20
N LEU A 111 12.27 -0.81 9.66
CA LEU A 111 13.19 -0.68 10.79
C LEU A 111 14.41 0.18 10.47
N LEU A 112 15.01 0.02 9.28
CA LEU A 112 16.14 0.88 8.88
C LEU A 112 15.73 2.36 8.83
N ALA A 113 14.57 2.65 8.26
CA ALA A 113 14.03 4.01 8.21
C ALA A 113 13.67 4.54 9.62
N TRP A 114 13.17 3.67 10.51
CA TRP A 114 12.84 4.04 11.88
C TRP A 114 14.07 4.44 12.69
N PHE A 115 15.18 3.70 12.55
CA PHE A 115 16.45 4.06 13.20
C PHE A 115 17.14 5.25 12.54
N GLY A 116 16.99 5.43 11.22
CA GLY A 116 17.59 6.53 10.46
C GLY A 116 16.68 7.75 10.28
N LEU A 117 15.58 7.85 11.05
CA LEU A 117 14.52 8.83 10.80
C LEU A 117 15.02 10.28 10.82
N ASP A 118 15.90 10.63 11.75
CA ASP A 118 16.46 11.98 11.86
C ASP A 118 17.30 12.36 10.64
N TRP A 119 18.14 11.44 10.17
CA TRP A 119 18.92 11.64 8.95
C TRP A 119 18.02 11.81 7.70
N VAL A 120 16.93 11.03 7.63
CA VAL A 120 15.94 11.15 6.54
C VAL A 120 15.26 12.52 6.58
N PHE A 121 14.92 13.03 7.76
CA PHE A 121 14.27 14.34 7.90
C PHE A 121 15.19 15.48 7.47
N GLU A 122 16.48 15.41 7.81
CA GLU A 122 17.48 16.35 7.31
C GLU A 122 17.60 16.31 5.78
N LEU A 123 17.65 15.11 5.19
CA LEU A 123 17.72 14.91 3.73
C LEU A 123 16.48 15.49 3.01
N LEU A 124 15.29 15.31 3.58
CA LEU A 124 14.05 15.83 3.03
C LEU A 124 13.89 17.34 3.24
N GLY A 125 14.66 17.94 4.17
CA GLY A 125 14.59 19.35 4.52
C GLY A 125 13.31 19.70 5.28
N ILE A 126 12.91 18.85 6.22
CA ILE A 126 11.75 19.08 7.09
C ILE A 126 12.08 20.20 8.07
N ALA A 127 11.23 21.22 8.11
CA ALA A 127 11.43 22.37 8.98
C ALA A 127 11.32 22.00 10.48
N PRO A 128 12.02 22.68 11.39
CA PRO A 128 11.98 22.37 12.83
C PRO A 128 10.58 22.32 13.43
N GLU A 129 9.67 23.21 13.01
CA GLU A 129 8.29 23.27 13.45
C GLU A 129 7.43 22.07 12.98
N GLN A 130 7.88 21.38 11.93
CA GLN A 130 7.20 20.20 11.36
C GLN A 130 7.76 18.88 11.89
N THR A 131 8.99 18.91 12.42
CA THR A 131 9.77 17.70 12.76
C THR A 131 9.06 16.84 13.80
N GLU A 132 8.45 17.43 14.82
CA GLU A 132 7.74 16.71 15.87
C GLU A 132 6.51 15.99 15.30
N PHE A 133 5.67 16.68 14.53
CA PHE A 133 4.50 16.07 13.88
C PHE A 133 4.89 14.93 12.91
N ALA A 134 5.91 15.14 12.08
CA ALA A 134 6.40 14.10 11.18
C ALA A 134 6.96 12.90 11.95
N ARG A 135 7.66 13.13 13.06
CA ARG A 135 8.23 12.10 13.92
C ARG A 135 7.14 11.26 14.59
N ASP A 136 6.14 11.88 15.17
CA ASP A 136 5.00 11.22 15.82
C ASP A 136 4.26 10.30 14.84
N TYR A 137 4.09 10.76 13.61
CA TYR A 137 3.45 9.98 12.56
C TYR A 137 4.33 8.82 12.09
N GLN A 138 5.57 9.09 11.72
CA GLN A 138 6.45 8.09 11.12
C GLN A 138 6.90 7.00 12.12
N ARG A 139 7.05 7.34 13.40
CA ARG A 139 7.40 6.36 14.44
C ARG A 139 6.38 5.23 14.59
N VAL A 140 5.12 5.49 14.33
CA VAL A 140 4.06 4.48 14.35
C VAL A 140 3.98 3.73 13.02
N LEU A 141 4.08 4.45 11.89
CA LEU A 141 3.89 3.83 10.57
C LEU A 141 5.05 2.95 10.12
N LEU A 142 6.29 3.35 10.38
CA LEU A 142 7.45 2.60 9.90
C LEU A 142 7.50 1.16 10.43
N PRO A 143 7.25 0.88 11.73
CA PRO A 143 7.11 -0.49 12.22
C PRO A 143 5.90 -1.24 11.64
N ALA A 144 4.84 -0.52 11.24
CA ALA A 144 3.64 -1.09 10.63
C ALA A 144 3.78 -1.35 9.12
N THR A 145 4.88 -0.93 8.47
CA THR A 145 5.13 -1.12 7.03
C THR A 145 4.96 -2.57 6.54
N PRO A 146 5.35 -3.63 7.30
CA PRO A 146 5.08 -5.01 6.88
C PRO A 146 3.60 -5.30 6.67
N LEU A 147 2.72 -4.72 7.49
CA LEU A 147 1.27 -4.89 7.37
C LEU A 147 0.75 -4.22 6.10
N PHE A 148 1.26 -3.01 5.80
CA PHE A 148 0.93 -2.31 4.57
C PHE A 148 1.35 -3.12 3.34
N LEU A 149 2.60 -3.60 3.28
CA LEU A 149 3.11 -4.33 2.11
C LEU A 149 2.43 -5.71 1.96
N ALA A 150 2.01 -6.33 3.06
CA ALA A 150 1.17 -7.53 3.01
C ALA A 150 -0.23 -7.21 2.44
N ALA A 151 -0.89 -6.15 2.92
CA ALA A 151 -2.19 -5.71 2.42
C ALA A 151 -2.14 -5.37 0.92
N ALA A 152 -1.12 -4.63 0.48
CA ALA A 152 -0.89 -4.28 -0.93
C ALA A 152 -0.67 -5.53 -1.80
N THR A 153 0.05 -6.54 -1.28
CA THR A 153 0.21 -7.82 -1.96
C THR A 153 -1.15 -8.51 -2.12
N PHE A 154 -1.93 -8.62 -1.05
CA PHE A 154 -3.26 -9.22 -1.12
C PHE A 154 -4.19 -8.49 -2.09
N GLU A 155 -4.12 -7.15 -2.15
CA GLU A 155 -4.90 -6.34 -3.10
C GLU A 155 -4.64 -6.75 -4.55
N VAL A 156 -3.38 -6.89 -4.95
CA VAL A 156 -3.00 -7.37 -6.27
C VAL A 156 -3.49 -8.81 -6.50
N PHE A 157 -3.31 -9.68 -5.51
CA PHE A 157 -3.64 -11.10 -5.65
C PHE A 157 -5.13 -11.40 -5.60
N TYR A 158 -5.98 -10.56 -5.01
CA TYR A 158 -7.44 -10.66 -5.19
C TYR A 158 -7.84 -10.56 -6.66
N THR A 159 -7.23 -9.63 -7.40
CA THR A 159 -7.48 -9.45 -8.84
C THR A 159 -6.90 -10.62 -9.64
N THR A 160 -5.69 -11.05 -9.33
CA THR A 160 -5.01 -12.20 -9.95
C THR A 160 -5.80 -13.51 -9.75
N ALA A 161 -6.41 -13.68 -8.58
CA ALA A 161 -7.27 -14.83 -8.27
C ALA A 161 -8.68 -14.73 -8.90
N GLY A 162 -8.97 -13.70 -9.70
CA GLY A 162 -10.28 -13.49 -10.32
C GLY A 162 -11.37 -13.09 -9.32
N ARG A 163 -10.99 -12.53 -8.16
CA ARG A 163 -11.89 -12.14 -7.07
C ARG A 163 -11.84 -10.65 -6.72
N PRO A 164 -11.92 -9.73 -7.69
CA PRO A 164 -11.76 -8.31 -7.44
C PRO A 164 -12.81 -7.72 -6.48
N LYS A 165 -14.01 -8.33 -6.41
CA LYS A 165 -15.05 -7.92 -5.44
C LYS A 165 -14.64 -8.20 -3.98
N ALA A 166 -13.89 -9.28 -3.72
CA ALA A 166 -13.36 -9.55 -2.38
C ALA A 166 -12.29 -8.52 -2.00
N GLY A 167 -11.43 -8.15 -2.96
CA GLY A 167 -10.47 -7.05 -2.79
C GLY A 167 -11.17 -5.72 -2.48
N LEU A 168 -12.21 -5.39 -3.25
CA LEU A 168 -13.00 -4.18 -3.00
C LEU A 168 -13.60 -4.15 -1.59
N ALA A 169 -14.14 -5.27 -1.11
CA ALA A 169 -14.68 -5.37 0.25
C ALA A 169 -13.59 -5.21 1.33
N ALA A 170 -12.40 -5.80 1.12
CA ALA A 170 -11.26 -5.65 2.03
C ALA A 170 -10.74 -4.19 2.06
N SER A 171 -10.62 -3.55 0.89
CA SER A 171 -10.21 -2.13 0.79
C SER A 171 -11.26 -1.19 1.42
N ALA A 172 -12.55 -1.49 1.26
CA ALA A 172 -13.62 -0.73 1.91
C ALA A 172 -13.56 -0.88 3.44
N ALA A 173 -13.37 -2.10 3.95
CA ALA A 173 -13.21 -2.33 5.39
C ALA A 173 -11.99 -1.58 5.96
N SER A 174 -10.86 -1.63 5.25
CA SER A 174 -9.65 -0.89 5.60
C SER A 174 -9.88 0.63 5.63
N GLY A 175 -10.46 1.20 4.55
CA GLY A 175 -10.73 2.63 4.46
C GLY A 175 -11.75 3.14 5.48
N ILE A 176 -12.82 2.37 5.75
CA ILE A 176 -13.80 2.70 6.81
C ILE A 176 -13.10 2.69 8.18
N THR A 177 -12.26 1.68 8.44
CA THR A 177 -11.48 1.60 9.70
C THR A 177 -10.61 2.84 9.85
N ASN A 178 -9.87 3.24 8.82
CA ASN A 178 -9.04 4.44 8.83
C ASN A 178 -9.86 5.68 9.26
N VAL A 179 -10.91 6.03 8.49
CA VAL A 179 -11.71 7.24 8.75
C VAL A 179 -12.37 7.23 10.14
N VAL A 180 -12.90 6.07 10.57
CA VAL A 180 -13.55 5.94 11.88
C VAL A 180 -12.54 6.15 13.01
N PHE A 181 -11.37 5.53 12.93
CA PHE A 181 -10.35 5.69 13.97
C PHE A 181 -9.63 7.02 13.89
N ASP A 182 -9.49 7.66 12.72
CA ASP A 182 -9.02 9.03 12.59
C ASP A 182 -9.90 9.99 13.39
N ILE A 183 -11.22 9.92 13.19
CA ILE A 183 -12.18 10.74 13.93
C ILE A 183 -12.11 10.46 15.44
N LEU A 184 -11.98 9.18 15.83
CA LEU A 184 -11.95 8.77 17.23
C LEU A 184 -10.66 9.21 17.93
N PHE A 185 -9.51 8.96 17.30
CA PHE A 185 -8.21 9.20 17.93
C PHE A 185 -7.81 10.67 17.91
N MET A 186 -8.05 11.38 16.81
CA MET A 186 -7.73 12.81 16.73
C MET A 186 -8.81 13.70 17.35
N GLY A 187 -10.08 13.26 17.37
CA GLY A 187 -11.19 14.02 17.97
C GLY A 187 -11.29 13.78 19.49
N PRO A 188 -12.16 12.85 19.94
CA PRO A 188 -12.43 12.65 21.37
C PRO A 188 -11.22 12.27 22.22
N LEU A 189 -10.22 11.54 21.65
CA LEU A 189 -9.04 11.08 22.37
C LEU A 189 -7.86 12.06 22.30
N ASP A 190 -7.94 13.09 21.46
CA ASP A 190 -6.94 14.16 21.31
C ASP A 190 -5.48 13.66 21.16
N MET A 191 -5.31 12.57 20.41
CA MET A 191 -4.01 11.92 20.21
C MET A 191 -3.14 12.61 19.17
N GLY A 192 -3.62 13.67 18.50
CA GLY A 192 -2.86 14.41 17.49
C GLY A 192 -2.38 13.54 16.32
N MET A 193 -1.15 13.79 15.85
CA MET A 193 -0.54 13.03 14.72
C MET A 193 -0.31 11.55 15.05
N THR A 194 -0.03 11.22 16.31
CA THR A 194 0.08 9.83 16.75
C THR A 194 -1.24 9.08 16.53
N GLY A 195 -2.38 9.76 16.78
CA GLY A 195 -3.73 9.21 16.54
C GLY A 195 -3.98 8.89 15.07
N ALA A 196 -3.66 9.82 14.16
CA ALA A 196 -3.74 9.61 12.73
C ALA A 196 -2.87 8.42 12.27
N ALA A 197 -1.65 8.32 12.79
CA ALA A 197 -0.74 7.22 12.48
C ALA A 197 -1.28 5.86 12.94
N TRP A 198 -1.86 5.78 14.14
CA TRP A 198 -2.49 4.55 14.64
C TRP A 198 -3.73 4.16 13.83
N ALA A 199 -4.56 5.11 13.42
CA ALA A 199 -5.71 4.84 12.57
C ALA A 199 -5.28 4.25 11.23
N THR A 200 -4.22 4.81 10.62
CA THR A 200 -3.62 4.30 9.38
C THR A 200 -3.01 2.90 9.59
N ALA A 201 -2.26 2.68 10.66
CA ALA A 201 -1.67 1.37 10.97
C ALA A 201 -2.75 0.29 11.20
N LEU A 202 -3.84 0.63 11.89
CA LEU A 202 -5.00 -0.27 12.08
C LEU A 202 -5.70 -0.58 10.74
N SER A 203 -5.83 0.39 9.86
CA SER A 203 -6.41 0.16 8.53
C SER A 203 -5.56 -0.83 7.72
N TRP A 204 -4.23 -0.73 7.78
CA TRP A 204 -3.31 -1.68 7.17
C TRP A 204 -3.41 -3.08 7.78
N PHE A 205 -3.55 -3.15 9.11
CA PHE A 205 -3.79 -4.40 9.81
C PHE A 205 -5.09 -5.07 9.33
N ILE A 206 -6.20 -4.33 9.22
CA ILE A 206 -7.47 -4.85 8.71
C ILE A 206 -7.34 -5.34 7.26
N GLY A 207 -6.68 -4.57 6.39
CA GLY A 207 -6.40 -4.98 5.02
C GLY A 207 -5.61 -6.29 4.94
N ALA A 208 -4.53 -6.39 5.73
CA ALA A 208 -3.71 -7.60 5.82
C ALA A 208 -4.48 -8.79 6.42
N ALA A 209 -5.26 -8.57 7.48
CA ALA A 209 -6.06 -9.61 8.14
C ALA A 209 -7.16 -10.16 7.22
N CYS A 210 -7.86 -9.28 6.47
CA CYS A 210 -8.84 -9.68 5.46
C CYS A 210 -8.21 -10.53 4.36
N GLY A 211 -7.01 -10.13 3.89
CA GLY A 211 -6.25 -10.87 2.90
C GLY A 211 -5.84 -12.24 3.41
N LEU A 212 -5.22 -12.27 4.58
CA LEU A 212 -4.78 -13.50 5.22
C LEU A 212 -5.95 -14.47 5.42
N TRP A 213 -7.05 -13.99 6.01
CA TRP A 213 -8.25 -14.79 6.22
C TRP A 213 -8.84 -15.35 4.92
N TYR A 214 -8.86 -14.53 3.85
CA TYR A 214 -9.38 -14.96 2.55
C TYR A 214 -8.52 -16.05 1.91
N PHE A 215 -7.20 -15.85 1.85
CA PHE A 215 -6.28 -16.74 1.15
C PHE A 215 -5.89 -17.99 1.97
N MET A 216 -6.15 -18.00 3.27
CA MET A 216 -6.00 -19.21 4.10
C MET A 216 -7.19 -20.18 3.96
N ARG A 217 -8.31 -19.76 3.39
CA ARG A 217 -9.47 -20.64 3.20
C ARG A 217 -9.21 -21.68 2.12
N GLU A 218 -9.67 -22.92 2.34
CA GLU A 218 -9.55 -24.00 1.36
C GLU A 218 -10.25 -23.73 0.02
N LYS A 219 -11.25 -22.83 0.02
CA LYS A 219 -12.00 -22.43 -1.18
C LYS A 219 -11.31 -21.31 -1.98
N SER A 220 -10.15 -20.82 -1.55
CA SER A 220 -9.41 -19.82 -2.31
C SER A 220 -8.82 -20.43 -3.57
N PRO A 221 -8.92 -19.75 -4.73
CA PRO A 221 -8.27 -20.18 -5.97
C PRO A 221 -6.74 -20.22 -5.86
N LEU A 222 -6.18 -19.36 -5.00
CA LEU A 222 -4.77 -19.31 -4.64
C LEU A 222 -4.70 -19.46 -3.12
N LYS A 223 -4.44 -20.69 -2.64
CA LYS A 223 -4.26 -20.93 -1.22
C LYS A 223 -2.90 -20.42 -0.78
N LEU A 224 -2.87 -19.71 0.34
CA LEU A 224 -1.58 -19.25 0.89
C LEU A 224 -0.83 -20.45 1.48
N GLU A 225 0.34 -20.70 0.94
CA GLU A 225 1.33 -21.64 1.48
C GLU A 225 2.60 -20.84 1.75
N LEU A 226 3.03 -20.79 3.02
CA LEU A 226 4.23 -20.05 3.39
C LEU A 226 5.47 -20.84 2.97
N HIS A 227 6.16 -20.35 1.96
CA HIS A 227 7.47 -20.84 1.52
C HIS A 227 8.52 -19.74 1.64
N LEU A 228 9.77 -20.14 1.79
CA LEU A 228 10.89 -19.21 1.65
C LEU A 228 10.87 -18.61 0.24
N PRO A 229 11.26 -17.32 0.09
CA PRO A 229 11.26 -16.67 -1.22
C PRO A 229 12.12 -17.43 -2.23
N ASP A 230 11.54 -17.76 -3.38
CA ASP A 230 12.29 -18.30 -4.51
C ASP A 230 13.00 -17.15 -5.24
N LEU A 231 14.33 -17.15 -5.20
CA LEU A 231 15.15 -16.06 -5.76
C LEU A 231 14.95 -15.90 -7.28
N LYS A 232 14.68 -16.98 -8.00
CA LYS A 232 14.41 -16.95 -9.45
C LYS A 232 13.06 -16.27 -9.74
N LEU A 233 12.02 -16.65 -8.98
CA LEU A 233 10.71 -16.03 -9.08
C LEU A 233 10.77 -14.57 -8.64
N LEU A 234 11.50 -14.27 -7.56
CA LEU A 234 11.69 -12.90 -7.08
C LEU A 234 12.36 -12.01 -8.14
N ARG A 235 13.44 -12.47 -8.78
CA ARG A 235 14.10 -11.73 -9.86
C ARG A 235 13.15 -11.47 -11.03
N THR A 236 12.34 -12.47 -11.39
CA THR A 236 11.34 -12.33 -12.47
C THR A 236 10.23 -11.35 -12.06
N ALA A 237 9.76 -11.43 -10.82
CA ALA A 237 8.77 -10.50 -10.26
C ALA A 237 9.31 -9.07 -10.24
N ALA A 238 10.53 -8.85 -9.75
CA ALA A 238 11.15 -7.52 -9.73
C ALA A 238 11.27 -6.93 -11.15
N GLY A 239 11.70 -7.73 -12.13
CA GLY A 239 11.77 -7.31 -13.52
C GLY A 239 10.41 -6.94 -14.12
N ASN A 240 9.37 -7.75 -13.88
CA ASN A 240 8.00 -7.48 -14.36
C ASN A 240 7.35 -6.27 -13.65
N GLY A 241 7.70 -6.03 -12.39
CA GLY A 241 7.15 -4.92 -11.60
C GLY A 241 7.95 -3.62 -11.69
N LEU A 242 9.06 -3.59 -12.43
CA LEU A 242 9.92 -2.40 -12.54
C LEU A 242 9.15 -1.17 -13.04
N GLN A 243 8.18 -1.38 -13.93
CA GLN A 243 7.31 -0.29 -14.41
C GLN A 243 6.53 0.37 -13.26
N GLU A 244 5.97 -0.43 -12.33
CA GLU A 244 5.26 0.10 -11.14
C GLU A 244 6.22 0.88 -10.24
N PHE A 245 7.42 0.36 -10.02
CA PHE A 245 8.44 1.05 -9.23
C PHE A 245 8.78 2.42 -9.84
N VAL A 246 9.10 2.46 -11.13
CA VAL A 246 9.45 3.69 -11.84
C VAL A 246 8.29 4.70 -11.85
N SER A 247 7.06 4.23 -12.05
CA SER A 247 5.86 5.08 -12.02
C SER A 247 5.65 5.72 -10.65
N ASN A 248 5.73 4.92 -9.58
CA ASN A 248 5.61 5.42 -8.20
C ASN A 248 6.78 6.35 -7.84
N LEU A 249 8.01 6.00 -8.21
CA LEU A 249 9.19 6.85 -7.97
C LEU A 249 9.08 8.20 -8.69
N SER A 250 8.59 8.21 -9.92
CA SER A 250 8.33 9.45 -10.67
C SER A 250 7.33 10.35 -9.96
N TYR A 251 6.27 9.76 -9.38
CA TYR A 251 5.30 10.48 -8.57
C TYR A 251 5.93 11.07 -7.29
N VAL A 252 6.76 10.28 -6.59
CA VAL A 252 7.50 10.74 -5.40
C VAL A 252 8.40 11.94 -5.74
N VAL A 253 9.18 11.83 -6.82
CA VAL A 253 10.07 12.91 -7.27
C VAL A 253 9.27 14.17 -7.65
N ALA A 254 8.14 13.99 -8.34
CA ALA A 254 7.26 15.11 -8.69
C ALA A 254 6.73 15.83 -7.43
N ILE A 255 6.20 15.10 -6.44
CA ILE A 255 5.72 15.68 -5.18
C ILE A 255 6.86 16.40 -4.46
N TRP A 256 8.03 15.79 -4.34
CA TRP A 256 9.17 16.41 -3.67
C TRP A 256 9.58 17.72 -4.36
N LEU A 257 9.63 17.75 -5.71
CA LEU A 257 9.91 18.96 -6.47
C LEU A 257 8.83 20.04 -6.27
N TYR A 258 7.55 19.66 -6.31
CA TYR A 258 6.44 20.58 -6.03
C TYR A 258 6.56 21.19 -4.63
N ASN A 259 6.77 20.39 -3.61
CA ASN A 259 6.95 20.87 -2.24
C ASN A 259 8.13 21.86 -2.13
N ARG A 260 9.25 21.57 -2.78
CA ARG A 260 10.40 22.49 -2.85
C ARG A 260 10.07 23.84 -3.49
N VAL A 261 9.34 23.80 -4.60
CA VAL A 261 8.91 25.02 -5.32
C VAL A 261 7.93 25.83 -4.47
N PHE A 262 6.93 25.17 -3.87
CA PHE A 262 5.95 25.85 -3.02
C PHE A 262 6.59 26.48 -1.79
N ILE A 263 7.49 25.79 -1.10
CA ILE A 263 8.24 26.35 0.03
C ILE A 263 9.05 27.56 -0.38
N SER A 264 9.71 27.55 -1.55
CA SER A 264 10.53 28.66 -2.02
C SER A 264 9.73 29.93 -2.34
N HIS A 265 8.43 29.81 -2.70
CA HIS A 265 7.59 30.94 -3.10
C HIS A 265 6.57 31.36 -2.02
N LEU A 266 6.07 30.42 -1.24
CA LEU A 266 4.96 30.63 -0.30
C LEU A 266 5.33 30.33 1.17
N GLY A 267 6.58 29.90 1.42
CA GLY A 267 6.99 29.41 2.73
C GLY A 267 6.34 28.06 3.10
N THR A 268 6.43 27.68 4.37
CA THR A 268 5.88 26.40 4.87
C THR A 268 4.36 26.30 4.80
N ALA A 269 3.66 27.43 4.64
CA ALA A 269 2.21 27.49 4.45
C ALA A 269 1.77 27.09 3.01
N GLY A 270 2.71 26.95 2.08
CA GLY A 270 2.44 26.57 0.69
C GLY A 270 2.38 25.06 0.44
N VAL A 271 2.71 24.25 1.41
CA VAL A 271 2.73 22.77 1.38
C VAL A 271 1.71 22.24 2.40
#